data_c800b6df6ce33f7f2b10d7585b6d6547
#
_entry.id   c800b6df6ce33f7f2b10d7585b6d6547
#
_cell.length_a   1.000
_cell.length_b   1.000
_cell.length_c   1.000
_cell.angle_alpha   90.00
_cell.angle_beta   90.00
_cell.angle_gamma   90.00
#
_symmetry.space_group_name_H-M   'P 1'
#
loop_
_entity.id
_entity.type
_entity.pdbx_description
1 polymer ?
#
loop_
_entity_poly.entity_id
_entity_poly.type
_entity_poly.pdbx_seq_one_letter_code
_entity_poly.pdbx_strand_id
1 'polypeptide(L)'
;RKFECSTLEDVEWALSEAAGFDAGYAMTINTTTLNRHGQIDRLLQAIKHWDILREAQAFTEEQKQRLKDPQSEWHLQKVDEKNYQLYPLFVSKRYYCNLAELQPGQPGGADWIWENKYSGPCKIQVKLEGEGTVSNLSFTTSAGTVRFPCKLEGGQYLLYDFDGNATVTDKNYNVIEVVDVEGALYLSETSSPVSFSCEPEVGEAPEVVVRYITHGNPEKVSL
;
A
#
# COMPACT_ATOMS: atom_id res chain seq x y z
N ARG A 1 -14.61 10.24 -6.15
CA ARG A 1 -13.17 9.99 -5.99
C ARG A 1 -12.42 11.14 -6.65
N LYS A 2 -11.50 11.79 -5.92
CA LYS A 2 -10.48 12.63 -6.56
C LYS A 2 -9.66 11.70 -7.44
N PHE A 3 -9.27 12.16 -8.64
CA PHE A 3 -8.44 11.39 -9.57
C PHE A 3 -7.02 11.27 -9.01
N GLU A 4 -6.79 10.25 -8.22
CA GLU A 4 -5.46 9.81 -7.81
C GLU A 4 -5.00 8.72 -8.79
N CYS A 5 -3.70 8.51 -8.94
CA CYS A 5 -3.18 7.38 -9.70
C CYS A 5 -3.62 6.06 -9.06
N SER A 6 -3.98 5.08 -9.88
CA SER A 6 -4.39 3.76 -9.41
C SER A 6 -3.21 3.04 -8.75
N THR A 7 -3.46 2.41 -7.63
CA THR A 7 -2.49 1.52 -6.98
C THR A 7 -2.60 0.09 -7.50
N LEU A 8 -1.66 -0.77 -7.13
CA LEU A 8 -1.76 -2.19 -7.42
C LEU A 8 -3.02 -2.79 -6.77
N GLU A 9 -3.30 -2.40 -5.53
CA GLU A 9 -4.46 -2.87 -4.78
C GLU A 9 -5.78 -2.47 -5.46
N ASP A 10 -5.88 -1.26 -6.01
CA ASP A 10 -7.07 -0.83 -6.76
C ASP A 10 -7.31 -1.69 -8.01
N VAL A 11 -6.24 -2.07 -8.70
CA VAL A 11 -6.29 -2.90 -9.90
C VAL A 11 -6.61 -4.34 -9.54
N GLU A 12 -5.90 -4.93 -8.57
CA GLU A 12 -6.11 -6.31 -8.14
C GLU A 12 -7.49 -6.53 -7.50
N TRP A 13 -8.06 -5.52 -6.85
CA TRP A 13 -9.44 -5.59 -6.37
C TRP A 13 -10.43 -5.87 -7.53
N ALA A 14 -10.33 -5.13 -8.64
CA ALA A 14 -11.20 -5.34 -9.80
C ALA A 14 -10.92 -6.68 -10.51
N LEU A 15 -9.64 -7.09 -10.58
CA LEU A 15 -9.23 -8.34 -11.20
C LEU A 15 -9.67 -9.56 -10.39
N SER A 16 -9.61 -9.48 -9.06
CA SER A 16 -10.06 -10.54 -8.17
C SER A 16 -11.56 -10.78 -8.29
N GLU A 17 -12.37 -9.73 -8.33
CA GLU A 17 -13.81 -9.87 -8.58
C GLU A 17 -14.09 -10.50 -9.96
N ALA A 18 -13.41 -10.02 -11.02
CA ALA A 18 -13.56 -10.60 -12.35
C ALA A 18 -13.21 -12.09 -12.35
N ALA A 19 -12.13 -12.50 -11.69
CA ALA A 19 -11.76 -13.92 -11.56
C ALA A 19 -12.79 -14.72 -10.75
N GLY A 20 -13.34 -14.14 -9.68
CA GLY A 20 -14.39 -14.76 -8.88
C GLY A 20 -15.67 -15.05 -9.68
N PHE A 21 -16.08 -14.14 -10.53
CA PHE A 21 -17.25 -14.29 -11.39
C PHE A 21 -16.96 -14.98 -12.73
N ASP A 22 -15.71 -15.32 -12.99
CA ASP A 22 -15.24 -15.81 -14.30
C ASP A 22 -15.65 -14.86 -15.45
N ALA A 23 -15.61 -13.57 -15.16
CA ALA A 23 -16.05 -12.50 -16.04
C ALA A 23 -14.86 -11.86 -16.76
N GLY A 24 -15.08 -11.45 -18.01
CA GLY A 24 -14.17 -10.55 -18.69
C GLY A 24 -14.27 -9.13 -18.11
N TYR A 25 -13.23 -8.35 -18.33
CA TYR A 25 -13.20 -6.94 -17.96
C TYR A 25 -12.65 -6.09 -19.10
N ALA A 26 -12.94 -4.80 -19.07
CA ALA A 26 -12.38 -3.83 -19.99
C ALA A 26 -11.78 -2.67 -19.19
N MET A 27 -10.52 -2.34 -19.48
CA MET A 27 -9.85 -1.18 -18.91
C MET A 27 -9.57 -0.17 -20.01
N THR A 28 -9.98 1.08 -19.79
CA THR A 28 -9.64 2.17 -20.70
C THR A 28 -8.41 2.90 -20.16
N ILE A 29 -7.33 2.84 -20.89
CA ILE A 29 -6.07 3.48 -20.55
C ILE A 29 -5.62 4.31 -21.76
N ASN A 30 -5.19 5.55 -21.51
CA ASN A 30 -4.54 6.35 -22.56
C ASN A 30 -3.01 6.29 -22.42
N THR A 31 -2.32 6.46 -23.55
CA THR A 31 -0.84 6.40 -23.61
C THR A 31 -0.15 7.44 -22.72
N THR A 32 -0.74 8.62 -22.55
CA THR A 32 -0.20 9.66 -21.66
C THR A 32 -0.20 9.21 -20.20
N THR A 33 -1.27 8.56 -19.76
CA THR A 33 -1.35 8.02 -18.39
C THR A 33 -0.38 6.86 -18.19
N LEU A 34 -0.30 5.94 -19.17
CA LEU A 34 0.67 4.84 -19.15
C LEU A 34 2.11 5.36 -18.96
N ASN A 35 2.53 6.32 -19.78
CA ASN A 35 3.90 6.83 -19.76
C ASN A 35 4.25 7.65 -18.52
N ARG A 36 3.26 8.08 -17.75
CA ARG A 36 3.47 8.88 -16.53
C ARG A 36 3.46 8.06 -15.24
N HIS A 37 2.92 6.86 -15.27
CA HIS A 37 2.73 6.05 -14.06
C HIS A 37 3.98 5.23 -13.75
N GLY A 38 4.67 5.55 -12.67
CA GLY A 38 5.94 4.91 -12.30
C GLY A 38 5.85 3.41 -11.98
N GLN A 39 4.65 2.88 -11.70
CA GLN A 39 4.44 1.46 -11.44
C GLN A 39 3.70 0.73 -12.58
N ILE A 40 3.66 1.29 -13.78
CA ILE A 40 2.84 0.76 -14.86
C ILE A 40 3.18 -0.68 -15.22
N ASP A 41 4.44 -1.05 -15.27
CA ASP A 41 4.88 -2.42 -15.58
C ASP A 41 4.35 -3.42 -14.54
N ARG A 42 4.34 -3.04 -13.27
CA ARG A 42 3.79 -3.86 -12.19
C ARG A 42 2.28 -4.06 -12.32
N LEU A 43 1.55 -3.01 -12.69
CA LEU A 43 0.11 -3.08 -12.93
C LEU A 43 -0.20 -3.97 -14.14
N LEU A 44 0.53 -3.81 -15.25
CA LEU A 44 0.34 -4.64 -16.44
C LEU A 44 0.70 -6.11 -16.20
N GLN A 45 1.71 -6.38 -15.39
CA GLN A 45 2.04 -7.75 -14.97
C GLN A 45 0.94 -8.37 -14.11
N ALA A 46 0.38 -7.63 -13.16
CA ALA A 46 -0.74 -8.10 -12.37
C ALA A 46 -1.94 -8.46 -13.26
N ILE A 47 -2.33 -7.55 -14.17
CA ILE A 47 -3.41 -7.80 -15.14
C ILE A 47 -3.16 -9.10 -15.91
N LYS A 48 -1.94 -9.26 -16.44
CA LYS A 48 -1.56 -10.46 -17.19
C LYS A 48 -1.66 -11.74 -16.35
N HIS A 49 -1.18 -11.74 -15.12
CA HIS A 49 -1.18 -12.92 -14.26
C HIS A 49 -2.60 -13.33 -13.86
N TRP A 50 -3.41 -12.37 -13.44
CA TRP A 50 -4.81 -12.63 -13.11
C TRP A 50 -5.60 -13.17 -14.30
N ASP A 51 -5.37 -12.62 -15.49
CA ASP A 51 -6.08 -13.04 -16.72
C ASP A 51 -5.70 -14.45 -17.15
N ILE A 52 -4.40 -14.78 -17.13
CA ILE A 52 -3.92 -16.14 -17.42
C ILE A 52 -4.56 -17.16 -16.49
N LEU A 53 -4.60 -16.90 -15.19
CA LEU A 53 -5.18 -17.85 -14.22
C LEU A 53 -6.71 -17.95 -14.35
N ARG A 54 -7.40 -16.86 -14.62
CA ARG A 54 -8.84 -16.85 -14.89
C ARG A 54 -9.17 -17.67 -16.13
N GLU A 55 -8.49 -17.43 -17.26
CA GLU A 55 -8.71 -18.17 -18.51
C GLU A 55 -8.40 -19.65 -18.37
N ALA A 56 -7.37 -19.99 -17.61
CA ALA A 56 -7.01 -21.39 -17.33
C ALA A 56 -7.94 -22.07 -16.31
N GLN A 57 -8.93 -21.35 -15.74
CA GLN A 57 -9.80 -21.86 -14.66
C GLN A 57 -9.00 -22.37 -13.45
N ALA A 58 -7.89 -21.72 -13.13
CA ALA A 58 -6.94 -22.16 -12.12
C ALA A 58 -7.41 -21.97 -10.67
N PHE A 59 -8.40 -21.09 -10.45
CA PHE A 59 -8.98 -20.87 -9.13
C PHE A 59 -9.99 -21.95 -8.78
N THR A 60 -9.90 -22.50 -7.57
CA THR A 60 -10.92 -23.43 -7.05
C THR A 60 -12.25 -22.72 -6.85
N GLU A 61 -13.36 -23.47 -6.81
CA GLU A 61 -14.68 -22.89 -6.56
C GLU A 61 -14.77 -22.18 -5.19
N GLU A 62 -14.05 -22.69 -4.18
CA GLU A 62 -13.97 -22.04 -2.88
C GLU A 62 -13.23 -20.70 -2.95
N GLN A 63 -12.12 -20.64 -3.70
CA GLN A 63 -11.39 -19.39 -3.95
C GLN A 63 -12.27 -18.40 -4.72
N LYS A 64 -12.94 -18.84 -5.80
CA LYS A 64 -13.86 -18.00 -6.58
C LYS A 64 -14.97 -17.40 -5.72
N GLN A 65 -15.57 -18.18 -4.80
CA GLN A 65 -16.61 -17.64 -3.91
C GLN A 65 -16.11 -16.51 -3.01
N ARG A 66 -14.87 -16.61 -2.54
CA ARG A 66 -14.27 -15.55 -1.70
C ARG A 66 -13.81 -14.34 -2.53
N LEU A 67 -13.34 -14.56 -3.76
CA LEU A 67 -12.96 -13.50 -4.69
C LEU A 67 -14.14 -12.63 -5.14
N LYS A 68 -15.38 -13.14 -5.06
CA LYS A 68 -16.62 -12.40 -5.37
C LYS A 68 -17.00 -11.36 -4.31
N ASP A 69 -16.41 -11.43 -3.13
CA ASP A 69 -16.74 -10.50 -2.05
C ASP A 69 -16.06 -9.14 -2.27
N PRO A 70 -16.83 -8.06 -2.56
CA PRO A 70 -16.27 -6.74 -2.85
C PRO A 70 -15.62 -6.06 -1.63
N GLN A 71 -15.78 -6.63 -0.43
CA GLN A 71 -15.12 -6.15 0.79
C GLN A 71 -13.77 -6.83 1.03
N SER A 72 -13.47 -7.88 0.27
CA SER A 72 -12.22 -8.63 0.35
C SER A 72 -11.21 -8.09 -0.66
N GLU A 73 -9.98 -7.92 -0.22
CA GLU A 73 -8.87 -7.53 -1.07
C GLU A 73 -7.85 -8.65 -1.15
N TRP A 74 -7.23 -8.79 -2.32
CA TRP A 74 -6.34 -9.90 -2.64
C TRP A 74 -5.10 -9.43 -3.38
N HIS A 75 -4.00 -10.14 -3.16
CA HIS A 75 -2.77 -9.95 -3.92
C HIS A 75 -2.33 -11.29 -4.53
N LEU A 76 -1.98 -11.26 -5.81
CA LEU A 76 -1.51 -12.42 -6.55
C LEU A 76 -0.02 -12.30 -6.84
N GLN A 77 0.78 -13.17 -6.24
CA GLN A 77 2.22 -13.21 -6.45
C GLN A 77 2.62 -14.42 -7.31
N LYS A 78 3.34 -14.18 -8.40
CA LYS A 78 3.95 -15.24 -9.20
C LYS A 78 5.16 -15.80 -8.46
N VAL A 79 5.21 -17.13 -8.28
CA VAL A 79 6.33 -17.84 -7.67
C VAL A 79 7.25 -18.41 -8.75
N ASP A 80 6.67 -19.08 -9.75
CA ASP A 80 7.37 -19.62 -10.91
C ASP A 80 6.45 -19.65 -12.13
N GLU A 81 6.82 -20.38 -13.20
CA GLU A 81 6.06 -20.41 -14.47
C GLU A 81 4.64 -20.95 -14.33
N LYS A 82 4.37 -21.80 -13.32
CA LYS A 82 3.09 -22.47 -13.13
C LYS A 82 2.44 -22.23 -11.77
N ASN A 83 3.19 -21.69 -10.82
CA ASN A 83 2.74 -21.58 -9.45
C ASN A 83 2.64 -20.12 -9.04
N TYR A 84 1.54 -19.82 -8.35
CA TYR A 84 1.23 -18.51 -7.79
C TYR A 84 0.79 -18.66 -6.34
N GLN A 85 0.89 -17.58 -5.60
CA GLN A 85 0.37 -17.44 -4.24
C GLN A 85 -0.67 -16.34 -4.22
N LEU A 86 -1.85 -16.65 -3.68
CA LEU A 86 -2.97 -15.75 -3.50
C LEU A 86 -3.03 -15.35 -2.03
N TYR A 87 -2.75 -14.09 -1.75
CA TYR A 87 -2.74 -13.54 -0.39
C TYR A 87 -4.03 -12.78 -0.11
N PRO A 88 -4.79 -13.13 0.93
CA PRO A 88 -5.85 -12.25 1.42
C PRO A 88 -5.21 -11.02 2.08
N LEU A 89 -5.68 -9.84 1.72
CA LEU A 89 -5.20 -8.58 2.27
C LEU A 89 -6.19 -8.02 3.30
N PHE A 90 -5.64 -7.28 4.24
CA PHE A 90 -6.37 -6.31 5.04
C PHE A 90 -5.81 -4.94 4.74
N VAL A 91 -6.66 -4.07 4.22
CA VAL A 91 -6.31 -2.68 3.90
C VAL A 91 -6.97 -1.78 4.92
N SER A 92 -6.18 -1.00 5.65
CA SER A 92 -6.68 -0.15 6.72
C SER A 92 -7.50 1.03 6.20
N LYS A 93 -8.28 1.65 7.07
CA LYS A 93 -8.74 3.03 6.88
C LYS A 93 -7.54 3.98 6.78
N ARG A 94 -7.80 5.22 6.39
CA ARG A 94 -6.79 6.28 6.44
C ARG A 94 -6.70 6.85 7.86
N TYR A 95 -5.48 7.10 8.31
CA TYR A 95 -5.15 7.77 9.56
C TYR A 95 -4.54 9.13 9.22
N TYR A 96 -4.85 10.14 9.99
CA TYR A 96 -4.50 11.53 9.71
C TYR A 96 -3.68 12.10 10.86
N CYS A 97 -2.61 12.84 10.52
CA CYS A 97 -1.87 13.67 11.45
C CYS A 97 -1.82 15.09 10.88
N ASN A 98 -2.58 15.99 11.50
CA ASN A 98 -2.63 17.40 11.11
C ASN A 98 -1.49 18.13 11.80
N LEU A 99 -0.64 18.80 11.03
CA LEU A 99 0.51 19.54 11.52
C LEU A 99 0.26 21.06 11.63
N ALA A 100 -0.96 21.52 11.31
CA ALA A 100 -1.32 22.93 11.27
C ALA A 100 -1.22 23.67 12.60
N GLU A 101 -1.32 22.98 13.72
CA GLU A 101 -1.35 23.58 15.05
C GLU A 101 0.00 23.53 15.75
N LEU A 102 1.04 23.01 15.10
CA LEU A 102 2.36 22.87 15.70
C LEU A 102 3.09 24.21 15.76
N GLN A 103 3.77 24.44 16.87
CA GLN A 103 4.68 25.58 17.00
C GLN A 103 6.02 25.27 16.29
N PRO A 104 6.74 26.30 15.80
CA PRO A 104 8.04 26.12 15.19
C PRO A 104 9.00 25.30 16.06
N GLY A 105 9.56 24.22 15.49
CA GLY A 105 10.48 23.31 16.20
C GLY A 105 9.80 22.24 17.07
N GLN A 106 8.48 22.19 17.11
CA GLN A 106 7.75 21.12 17.77
C GLN A 106 7.70 19.89 16.83
N PRO A 107 8.06 18.68 17.30
CA PRO A 107 7.93 17.47 16.50
C PRO A 107 6.45 17.21 16.18
N GLY A 108 6.19 16.82 14.94
CA GLY A 108 4.89 16.32 14.51
C GLY A 108 4.69 14.88 14.97
N GLY A 109 3.45 14.51 15.30
CA GLY A 109 3.16 13.15 15.66
C GLY A 109 1.69 12.89 15.96
N ALA A 110 1.36 11.61 16.03
CA ALA A 110 0.04 11.14 16.39
C ALA A 110 0.12 9.72 16.98
N ASP A 111 -0.77 9.44 17.92
CA ASP A 111 -0.96 8.10 18.46
C ASP A 111 -2.26 7.52 17.92
N TRP A 112 -2.18 6.30 17.39
CA TRP A 112 -3.32 5.60 16.82
C TRP A 112 -3.44 4.20 17.39
N ILE A 113 -4.65 3.65 17.32
CA ILE A 113 -4.87 2.22 17.44
C ILE A 113 -5.13 1.68 16.02
N TRP A 114 -4.20 0.89 15.52
CA TRP A 114 -4.35 0.22 14.24
C TRP A 114 -5.08 -1.11 14.46
N GLU A 115 -6.31 -1.19 13.98
CA GLU A 115 -7.06 -2.44 13.94
C GLU A 115 -6.53 -3.29 12.79
N ASN A 116 -6.24 -4.55 13.06
CA ASN A 116 -5.56 -5.43 12.12
C ASN A 116 -6.20 -6.82 12.09
N LYS A 117 -6.22 -7.44 10.93
CA LYS A 117 -6.77 -8.78 10.74
C LYS A 117 -5.70 -9.87 10.75
N TYR A 118 -4.49 -9.54 10.34
CA TYR A 118 -3.38 -10.49 10.19
C TYR A 118 -2.14 -9.97 10.92
N SER A 119 -1.53 -10.81 11.77
CA SER A 119 -0.25 -10.49 12.40
C SER A 119 0.91 -10.63 11.39
N GLY A 120 1.93 -9.80 11.53
CA GLY A 120 3.12 -9.90 10.68
C GLY A 120 3.67 -8.56 10.20
N PRO A 121 4.53 -8.61 9.18
CA PRO A 121 5.01 -7.40 8.53
C PRO A 121 3.86 -6.65 7.86
N CYS A 122 4.02 -5.35 7.71
CA CYS A 122 3.03 -4.52 7.04
C CYS A 122 3.67 -3.65 5.95
N LYS A 123 2.89 -3.38 4.93
CA LYS A 123 3.16 -2.33 3.96
C LYS A 123 2.58 -1.03 4.49
N ILE A 124 3.31 0.09 4.37
CA ILE A 124 2.85 1.41 4.79
C ILE A 124 2.90 2.35 3.59
N GLN A 125 1.86 3.13 3.43
CA GLN A 125 1.80 4.25 2.52
C GLN A 125 1.57 5.52 3.33
N VAL A 126 2.51 6.46 3.23
CA VAL A 126 2.39 7.80 3.77
C VAL A 126 2.26 8.77 2.62
N LYS A 127 1.27 9.64 2.65
CA LYS A 127 1.09 10.74 1.71
C LYS A 127 1.17 12.05 2.46
N LEU A 128 1.93 13.00 1.94
CA LEU A 128 1.88 14.38 2.42
C LEU A 128 0.87 15.17 1.59
N GLU A 129 -0.23 15.62 2.20
CA GLU A 129 -1.24 16.47 1.58
C GLU A 129 -1.02 17.93 1.93
N GLY A 130 -1.31 18.82 0.99
CA GLY A 130 -1.06 20.25 1.14
C GLY A 130 0.35 20.65 0.68
N GLU A 131 0.75 21.85 1.06
CA GLU A 131 2.09 22.38 0.82
C GLU A 131 2.91 22.21 2.10
N GLY A 132 4.21 22.01 1.96
CA GLY A 132 5.13 21.85 3.07
C GLY A 132 5.98 20.60 2.96
N THR A 133 6.75 20.37 4.02
CA THR A 133 7.76 19.31 4.05
C THR A 133 7.80 18.67 5.42
N VAL A 134 8.00 17.36 5.45
CA VAL A 134 8.33 16.61 6.67
C VAL A 134 9.55 15.74 6.44
N SER A 135 10.33 15.50 7.50
CA SER A 135 11.48 14.62 7.46
C SER A 135 11.50 13.66 8.65
N ASN A 136 12.40 12.66 8.60
CA ASN A 136 12.65 11.73 9.72
C ASN A 136 11.38 11.05 10.24
N LEU A 137 10.60 10.46 9.32
CA LEU A 137 9.37 9.78 9.68
C LEU A 137 9.66 8.49 10.45
N SER A 138 8.89 8.21 11.50
CA SER A 138 8.99 6.95 12.21
C SER A 138 7.66 6.42 12.72
N PHE A 139 7.56 5.10 12.84
CA PHE A 139 6.44 4.39 13.43
C PHE A 139 6.95 3.46 14.51
N THR A 140 6.36 3.53 15.70
CA THR A 140 6.71 2.72 16.86
C THR A 140 5.51 1.92 17.33
N THR A 141 5.72 0.63 17.56
CA THR A 141 4.78 -0.29 18.22
C THR A 141 5.45 -0.94 19.43
N SER A 142 4.73 -1.77 20.15
CA SER A 142 5.32 -2.60 21.21
C SER A 142 6.35 -3.61 20.69
N ALA A 143 6.30 -3.96 19.40
CA ALA A 143 7.20 -4.92 18.76
C ALA A 143 8.47 -4.28 18.16
N GLY A 144 8.54 -2.95 18.07
CA GLY A 144 9.71 -2.27 17.53
C GLY A 144 9.40 -0.92 16.90
N THR A 145 10.43 -0.34 16.32
CA THR A 145 10.37 0.95 15.62
C THR A 145 10.96 0.80 14.22
N VAL A 146 10.28 1.36 13.24
CA VAL A 146 10.83 1.59 11.89
C VAL A 146 11.04 3.08 11.69
N ARG A 147 12.19 3.48 11.11
CA ARG A 147 12.53 4.86 10.79
C ARG A 147 12.86 5.00 9.32
N PHE A 148 12.44 6.12 8.78
CA PHE A 148 12.65 6.51 7.39
C PHE A 148 13.40 7.85 7.38
N PRO A 149 14.74 7.84 7.29
CA PRO A 149 15.57 9.05 7.23
C PRO A 149 15.48 9.67 5.83
N CYS A 150 14.32 10.16 5.48
CA CYS A 150 14.02 10.79 4.20
C CYS A 150 13.27 12.10 4.40
N LYS A 151 13.17 12.86 3.31
CA LYS A 151 12.36 14.06 3.20
C LYS A 151 11.16 13.81 2.30
N LEU A 152 9.99 14.24 2.73
CA LEU A 152 8.74 14.13 1.98
C LEU A 152 8.15 15.52 1.76
N GLU A 153 7.90 15.88 0.51
CA GLU A 153 7.29 17.15 0.11
C GLU A 153 5.82 16.99 -0.23
N GLY A 154 5.07 18.08 -0.22
CA GLY A 154 3.65 18.07 -0.54
C GLY A 154 3.31 17.38 -1.85
N GLY A 155 2.38 16.43 -1.80
CA GLY A 155 1.97 15.59 -2.94
C GLY A 155 2.81 14.34 -3.18
N GLN A 156 3.91 14.13 -2.44
CA GLN A 156 4.74 12.93 -2.51
C GLN A 156 4.21 11.83 -1.59
N TYR A 157 4.70 10.61 -1.85
CA TYR A 157 4.42 9.42 -1.07
C TYR A 157 5.71 8.79 -0.56
N LEU A 158 5.69 8.30 0.68
CA LEU A 158 6.61 7.28 1.18
C LEU A 158 5.89 5.94 1.09
N LEU A 159 6.50 4.99 0.39
CA LEU A 159 6.01 3.62 0.22
C LEU A 159 6.99 2.67 0.89
N TYR A 160 6.53 1.93 1.89
CA TYR A 160 7.27 0.87 2.58
C TYR A 160 6.59 -0.45 2.28
N ASP A 161 7.33 -1.45 1.80
CA ASP A 161 6.80 -2.73 1.38
C ASP A 161 6.99 -3.85 2.43
N PHE A 162 6.44 -5.04 2.14
CA PHE A 162 6.54 -6.21 3.02
C PHE A 162 7.96 -6.77 3.16
N ASP A 163 8.85 -6.47 2.21
CA ASP A 163 10.25 -6.92 2.20
C ASP A 163 11.17 -5.95 2.97
N GLY A 164 10.61 -4.87 3.50
CA GLY A 164 11.34 -3.87 4.28
C GLY A 164 12.01 -2.79 3.45
N ASN A 165 11.71 -2.69 2.14
CA ASN A 165 12.21 -1.62 1.30
C ASN A 165 11.30 -0.40 1.35
N ALA A 166 11.89 0.79 1.21
CA ALA A 166 11.12 2.01 1.15
C ALA A 166 11.60 2.92 0.01
N THR A 167 10.63 3.65 -0.57
CA THR A 167 10.88 4.65 -1.61
C THR A 167 10.05 5.90 -1.37
N VAL A 168 10.62 7.05 -1.67
CA VAL A 168 9.86 8.29 -1.87
C VAL A 168 9.50 8.38 -3.35
N THR A 169 8.23 8.69 -3.63
CA THR A 169 7.71 8.81 -5.00
C THR A 169 6.95 10.10 -5.19
N ASP A 170 6.83 10.53 -6.43
CA ASP A 170 5.91 11.61 -6.82
C ASP A 170 4.44 11.13 -6.79
N LYS A 171 3.53 12.04 -7.11
CA LYS A 171 2.08 11.76 -7.20
C LYS A 171 1.67 10.73 -8.26
N ASN A 172 2.58 10.39 -9.17
CA ASN A 172 2.38 9.38 -10.21
C ASN A 172 3.15 8.07 -9.91
N TYR A 173 3.66 7.92 -8.69
CA TYR A 173 4.47 6.79 -8.23
C TYR A 173 5.83 6.64 -8.94
N ASN A 174 6.36 7.69 -9.59
CA ASN A 174 7.75 7.67 -10.06
C ASN A 174 8.68 7.79 -8.86
N VAL A 175 9.66 6.88 -8.78
CA VAL A 175 10.62 6.87 -7.68
C VAL A 175 11.51 8.11 -7.76
N ILE A 176 11.57 8.85 -6.65
CA ILE A 176 12.44 10.01 -6.44
C ILE A 176 13.68 9.58 -5.66
N GLU A 177 13.48 8.76 -4.62
CA GLU A 177 14.54 8.33 -3.70
C GLU A 177 14.27 6.90 -3.22
N VAL A 178 15.34 6.12 -3.05
CA VAL A 178 15.33 4.86 -2.31
C VAL A 178 15.79 5.17 -0.89
N VAL A 179 14.99 4.81 0.10
CA VAL A 179 15.22 5.18 1.50
C VAL A 179 15.95 4.06 2.24
N ASP A 180 17.02 4.40 2.94
CA ASP A 180 17.70 3.48 3.87
C ASP A 180 16.85 3.30 5.14
N VAL A 181 16.12 2.19 5.20
CA VAL A 181 15.20 1.90 6.31
C VAL A 181 15.95 1.41 7.53
N GLU A 182 15.66 1.99 8.69
CA GLU A 182 16.21 1.55 9.97
C GLU A 182 15.14 0.81 10.78
N GLY A 183 15.41 -0.44 11.12
CA GLY A 183 14.50 -1.29 11.89
C GLY A 183 13.39 -1.91 11.05
N ALA A 184 12.37 -2.43 11.71
CA ALA A 184 11.21 -3.06 11.06
C ALA A 184 9.94 -2.86 11.91
N LEU A 185 8.78 -2.92 11.28
CA LEU A 185 7.51 -2.84 11.95
C LEU A 185 6.74 -4.16 11.81
N TYR A 186 6.32 -4.68 12.96
CA TYR A 186 5.42 -5.83 13.04
C TYR A 186 4.14 -5.44 13.75
N LEU A 187 3.02 -5.87 13.21
CA LEU A 187 1.71 -5.67 13.80
C LEU A 187 1.22 -6.97 14.44
N SER A 188 0.59 -6.86 15.61
CA SER A 188 -0.13 -7.97 16.23
C SER A 188 -1.49 -8.16 15.58
N GLU A 189 -2.06 -9.35 15.70
CA GLU A 189 -3.44 -9.60 15.33
C GLU A 189 -4.38 -8.77 16.23
N THR A 190 -5.52 -8.38 15.69
CA THR A 190 -6.58 -7.58 16.32
C THR A 190 -6.31 -6.09 16.46
N SER A 191 -5.32 -5.66 17.19
CA SER A 191 -4.99 -4.23 17.32
C SER A 191 -3.54 -3.99 17.78
N SER A 192 -2.97 -2.88 17.32
CA SER A 192 -1.64 -2.42 17.73
C SER A 192 -1.70 -0.93 18.05
N PRO A 193 -1.29 -0.50 19.26
CA PRO A 193 -0.97 0.90 19.49
C PRO A 193 0.24 1.29 18.63
N VAL A 194 0.11 2.38 17.88
CA VAL A 194 1.15 2.88 16.97
C VAL A 194 1.37 4.35 17.23
N SER A 195 2.60 4.72 17.57
CA SER A 195 3.03 6.12 17.66
C SER A 195 3.75 6.49 16.36
N PHE A 196 3.26 7.52 15.71
CA PHE A 196 3.89 8.15 14.55
C PHE A 196 4.62 9.40 14.98
N SER A 197 5.80 9.67 14.40
CA SER A 197 6.48 10.94 14.55
C SER A 197 7.17 11.39 13.26
N CYS A 198 7.30 12.69 13.07
CA CYS A 198 8.04 13.33 11.99
C CYS A 198 8.53 14.71 12.43
N GLU A 199 9.43 15.27 11.63
CA GLU A 199 9.95 16.65 11.81
C GLU A 199 9.39 17.54 10.68
N PRO A 200 8.38 18.41 10.97
CA PRO A 200 7.86 19.34 9.99
C PRO A 200 8.83 20.52 9.80
N GLU A 201 9.01 20.97 8.57
CA GLU A 201 9.70 22.23 8.31
C GLU A 201 8.78 23.41 8.64
N VAL A 202 9.40 24.50 9.12
CA VAL A 202 8.68 25.69 9.61
C VAL A 202 7.96 26.41 8.48
N GLY A 203 6.69 26.73 8.67
CA GLY A 203 5.96 27.72 7.87
C GLY A 203 4.71 27.26 7.17
N GLU A 204 4.48 25.98 7.01
CA GLU A 204 3.31 25.39 6.36
C GLU A 204 2.78 24.22 7.16
N ALA A 205 1.49 23.97 7.03
CA ALA A 205 0.78 23.00 7.84
C ALA A 205 0.24 21.86 6.97
N PRO A 206 1.11 20.97 6.48
CA PRO A 206 0.65 19.84 5.72
C PRO A 206 -0.09 18.83 6.61
N GLU A 207 -0.89 17.99 5.98
CA GLU A 207 -1.52 16.84 6.63
C GLU A 207 -0.82 15.56 6.19
N VAL A 208 -0.38 14.77 7.17
CA VAL A 208 0.17 13.44 6.90
C VAL A 208 -0.97 12.43 6.92
N VAL A 209 -1.14 11.73 5.80
CA VAL A 209 -2.15 10.68 5.63
C VAL A 209 -1.46 9.33 5.56
N VAL A 210 -1.81 8.42 6.46
CA VAL A 210 -1.19 7.10 6.57
C VAL A 210 -2.22 6.01 6.29
N ARG A 211 -1.81 5.02 5.52
CA ARG A 211 -2.53 3.77 5.27
C ARG A 211 -1.56 2.61 5.39
N TYR A 212 -2.00 1.49 5.95
CA TYR A 212 -1.19 0.29 6.00
C TYR A 212 -1.98 -0.93 5.48
N ILE A 213 -1.24 -1.94 5.08
CA ILE A 213 -1.77 -3.20 4.56
C ILE A 213 -1.04 -4.34 5.26
N THR A 214 -1.79 -5.36 5.67
CA THR A 214 -1.25 -6.64 6.11
C THR A 214 -1.82 -7.76 5.25
N HIS A 215 -1.21 -8.93 5.28
CA HIS A 215 -1.69 -10.09 4.55
C HIS A 215 -1.80 -11.33 5.44
N GLY A 216 -2.76 -12.19 5.12
CA GLY A 216 -2.88 -13.51 5.72
C GLY A 216 -1.97 -14.52 5.04
N ASN A 217 -2.12 -15.78 5.44
CA ASN A 217 -1.36 -16.87 4.83
C ASN A 217 -1.74 -17.04 3.36
N PRO A 218 -0.76 -17.26 2.47
CA PRO A 218 -1.02 -17.43 1.06
C PRO A 218 -1.68 -18.78 0.77
N GLU A 219 -2.48 -18.77 -0.26
CA GLU A 219 -3.07 -19.95 -0.85
C GLU A 219 -2.42 -20.26 -2.18
N LYS A 220 -2.21 -21.54 -2.47
CA LYS A 220 -1.62 -21.95 -3.74
C LYS A 220 -2.65 -21.86 -4.87
N VAL A 221 -2.22 -21.30 -6.01
CA VAL A 221 -2.92 -21.35 -7.31
C VAL A 221 -1.93 -21.86 -8.33
N SER A 222 -2.34 -22.82 -9.18
CA SER A 222 -1.44 -23.45 -10.17
C SER A 222 -2.12 -23.62 -11.52
N LEU A 223 -1.36 -23.41 -12.59
CA LEU A 223 -1.74 -23.69 -13.97
C LEU A 223 -1.70 -25.19 -14.27
#